data_7f1e27bf91e046ab1694031cccfd780e
#
_entry.id   7f1e27bf91e046ab1694031cccfd780e
#
_cell.length_a   1.000
_cell.length_b   1.000
_cell.length_c   1.000
_cell.angle_alpha   90.00
_cell.angle_beta   90.00
_cell.angle_gamma   90.00
#
_symmetry.space_group_name_H-M   'P 1'
#
loop_
_entity.id
_entity.type
_entity.pdbx_description
1 polymer ?
#
loop_
_entity_poly.entity_id
_entity_poly.type
_entity_poly.pdbx_seq_one_letter_code
_entity_poly.pdbx_strand_id
1 'polypeptide(L)' 'MATFISFADTLINTRYIKCFEKRRGVNDHVGKYSITVFIEGHNSLSEWFDSKEERNDRCLELITILKSD' A
#
# COMPACT_ATOMS: atom_id res chain seq x y z
N MET A 1 -19.65 -1.12 -7.52
CA MET A 1 -19.79 -0.96 -6.07
C MET A 1 -18.46 -0.52 -5.48
N ALA A 2 -18.48 0.46 -4.60
CA ALA A 2 -17.25 0.96 -4.00
C ALA A 2 -16.69 -0.05 -3.00
N THR A 3 -15.39 -0.26 -3.04
CA THR A 3 -14.68 -1.13 -2.12
C THR A 3 -13.74 -0.28 -1.28
N PHE A 4 -13.62 -0.63 -0.01
CA PHE A 4 -12.70 0.05 0.89
C PHE A 4 -11.62 -0.91 1.34
N ILE A 5 -10.41 -0.39 1.51
CA ILE A 5 -9.31 -1.14 2.09
C ILE A 5 -8.79 -0.41 3.32
N SER A 6 -8.31 -1.19 4.28
CA SER A 6 -7.61 -0.61 5.43
C SER A 6 -6.13 -0.61 5.10
N PHE A 7 -5.55 0.57 5.06
CA PHE A 7 -4.14 0.73 4.71
C PHE A 7 -3.53 1.82 5.59
N ALA A 8 -2.42 1.50 6.25
CA ALA A 8 -1.74 2.44 7.15
C ALA A 8 -2.72 3.04 8.18
N ASP A 9 -3.58 2.19 8.76
CA ASP A 9 -4.60 2.56 9.73
C ASP A 9 -5.64 3.54 9.19
N THR A 10 -5.77 3.61 7.88
CA THR A 10 -6.71 4.50 7.22
C THR A 10 -7.61 3.68 6.30
N LEU A 11 -8.89 3.96 6.33
CA LEU A 11 -9.85 3.32 5.44
C LEU A 11 -9.91 4.11 4.14
N ILE A 12 -9.54 3.48 3.03
CA ILE A 12 -9.41 4.13 1.73
C ILE A 12 -10.42 3.54 0.76
N ASN A 13 -11.13 4.41 0.05
CA ASN A 13 -11.98 3.99 -1.06
C ASN A 13 -11.06 3.67 -2.24
N THR A 14 -11.11 2.44 -2.73
CA THR A 14 -10.24 1.97 -3.81
C THR A 14 -10.37 2.81 -5.08
N ARG A 15 -11.52 3.45 -5.24
CA ARG A 15 -11.81 4.31 -6.38
C ARG A 15 -10.81 5.46 -6.52
N TYR A 16 -10.27 5.94 -5.41
CA TYR A 16 -9.37 7.09 -5.39
C TYR A 16 -7.89 6.72 -5.38
N ILE A 17 -7.58 5.44 -5.47
CA ILE A 17 -6.19 5.01 -5.53
C ILE A 17 -5.68 5.18 -6.95
N LYS A 18 -4.63 5.99 -7.10
CA LYS A 18 -3.98 6.19 -8.40
C LYS A 18 -3.05 5.05 -8.73
N CYS A 19 -2.19 4.70 -7.78
CA CYS A 19 -1.22 3.63 -7.95
C CYS A 19 -0.62 3.31 -6.60
N PHE A 20 0.13 2.22 -6.55
CA PHE A 20 0.95 1.94 -5.39
C PHE A 20 2.30 1.43 -5.84
N GLU A 21 3.32 1.66 -5.03
CA GLU A 21 4.69 1.30 -5.34
C GLU A 21 5.31 0.49 -4.21
N LYS A 22 6.10 -0.50 -4.59
CA LYS A 22 6.93 -1.22 -3.63
C LYS A 22 8.23 -0.45 -3.48
N ARG A 23 8.62 -0.15 -2.25
CA ARG A 23 9.81 0.61 -1.96
C ARG A 23 10.67 -0.08 -0.93
N ARG A 24 11.92 0.35 -0.87
CA ARG A 24 12.89 -0.11 0.10
C ARG A 24 13.20 1.06 1.03
N GLY A 25 13.35 0.77 2.31
CA GLY A 25 13.72 1.79 3.28
C GLY A 25 15.15 2.26 3.08
N VAL A 26 15.39 3.54 3.37
CA VAL A 26 16.71 4.16 3.32
C VAL A 26 16.93 4.93 4.62
N ASN A 27 18.17 5.26 4.90
CA ASN A 27 18.55 5.98 6.13
C ASN A 27 18.09 5.22 7.38
N ASP A 28 17.16 5.77 8.14
CA ASP A 28 16.68 5.16 9.38
C ASP A 28 15.88 3.90 9.18
N HIS A 29 15.47 3.64 7.94
CA HIS A 29 14.63 2.48 7.60
C HIS A 29 15.37 1.42 6.78
N VAL A 30 16.71 1.46 6.79
CA VAL A 30 17.51 0.45 6.09
C VAL A 30 17.15 -0.94 6.63
N GLY A 31 16.93 -1.88 5.71
CA GLY A 31 16.48 -3.22 6.06
C GLY A 31 14.98 -3.39 6.15
N LYS A 32 14.24 -2.31 5.97
CA LYS A 32 12.77 -2.34 5.96
C LYS A 32 12.26 -2.25 4.53
N TYR A 33 11.03 -2.66 4.36
CA TYR A 33 10.37 -2.63 3.05
C TYR A 33 9.02 -1.94 3.20
N SER A 34 8.58 -1.26 2.15
CA SER A 34 7.31 -0.55 2.25
C SER A 34 6.50 -0.67 0.97
N ILE A 35 5.21 -0.39 1.13
CA ILE A 35 4.29 -0.16 0.02
C ILE A 35 3.76 1.26 0.23
N THR A 36 3.84 2.07 -0.82
CA THR A 36 3.30 3.42 -0.79
C THR A 36 2.11 3.49 -1.73
N VAL A 37 0.98 3.96 -1.22
CA VAL A 37 -0.25 4.14 -1.99
C VAL A 37 -0.42 5.61 -2.28
N PHE A 38 -0.64 5.94 -3.55
CA PHE A 38 -0.91 7.31 -3.98
C PHE A 38 -2.40 7.48 -4.20
N ILE A 39 -2.97 8.45 -3.50
CA ILE A 39 -4.42 8.66 -3.46
C ILE A 39 -4.74 10.00 -4.11
N GLU A 40 -5.72 9.99 -5.01
CA GLU A 40 -6.14 11.20 -5.69
C GLU A 40 -6.68 12.22 -4.69
N GLY A 41 -6.13 13.43 -4.73
CA GLY A 41 -6.55 14.51 -3.86
C GLY A 41 -6.01 14.45 -2.44
N HIS A 42 -5.17 13.46 -2.14
CA HIS A 42 -4.62 13.27 -0.79
C HIS A 42 -3.13 12.97 -0.85
N ASN A 43 -2.48 13.08 0.29
CA ASN A 43 -1.09 12.69 0.43
C ASN A 43 -0.97 11.16 0.31
N SER A 44 0.21 10.70 -0.06
CA SER A 44 0.47 9.27 -0.11
C SER A 44 0.54 8.69 1.30
N LEU A 45 0.23 7.40 1.40
CA LEU A 45 0.32 6.65 2.64
C LEU A 45 1.27 5.47 2.42
N SER A 46 1.96 5.08 3.49
CA SER A 46 2.92 3.97 3.42
C SER A 46 2.70 2.99 4.55
N GLU A 47 2.85 1.71 4.24
CA GLU A 47 2.93 0.65 5.25
C GLU A 47 4.34 0.08 5.24
N TRP A 48 4.89 -0.20 6.41
CA TRP A 48 6.24 -0.72 6.55
C TRP A 48 6.24 -2.17 6.99
N PHE A 49 7.21 -2.93 6.49
CA PHE A 49 7.32 -4.36 6.74
C PHE A 49 8.76 -4.70 7.08
N ASP A 50 8.95 -5.70 7.93
CA ASP A 50 10.27 -6.15 8.32
C ASP A 50 10.92 -7.07 7.30
N SER A 51 10.13 -7.68 6.43
CA SER A 51 10.65 -8.58 5.41
C SER A 51 10.05 -8.28 4.05
N LYS A 52 10.80 -8.65 3.02
CA LYS A 52 10.37 -8.51 1.65
C LYS A 52 9.14 -9.41 1.37
N GLU A 53 9.12 -10.57 2.01
CA GLU A 53 8.01 -11.51 1.83
C GLU A 53 6.69 -10.95 2.34
N GLU A 54 6.70 -10.34 3.53
CA GLU A 54 5.51 -9.72 4.10
C GLU A 54 5.00 -8.60 3.19
N ARG A 55 5.93 -7.78 2.68
CA ARG A 55 5.56 -6.71 1.75
C ARG A 55 4.93 -7.28 0.48
N ASN A 56 5.52 -8.32 -0.08
CA ASN A 56 5.01 -8.91 -1.31
C ASN A 56 3.64 -9.55 -1.11
N ASP A 57 3.43 -10.21 0.02
CA ASP A 57 2.14 -10.80 0.35
C ASP A 57 1.05 -9.74 0.45
N ARG A 58 1.36 -8.63 1.12
CA ARG A 58 0.43 -7.51 1.23
C ARG A 58 0.14 -6.91 -0.14
N CYS A 59 1.17 -6.80 -0.98
CA CYS A 59 1.01 -6.27 -2.32
C CYS A 59 0.05 -7.13 -3.15
N LEU A 60 0.19 -8.45 -3.08
CA LEU A 60 -0.71 -9.37 -3.77
C LEU A 60 -2.14 -9.24 -3.27
N GLU A 61 -2.30 -9.09 -1.97
CA GLU A 61 -3.61 -8.88 -1.36
C GLU A 61 -4.27 -7.62 -1.93
N LEU A 62 -3.52 -6.51 -1.99
CA LEU A 62 -4.03 -5.25 -2.52
C LEU A 62 -4.39 -5.36 -4.00
N ILE A 63 -3.55 -6.03 -4.78
CA ILE A 63 -3.80 -6.25 -6.21
C ILE A 63 -5.09 -7.04 -6.39
N THR A 64 -5.28 -8.08 -5.58
CA THR A 64 -6.47 -8.91 -5.66
C THR A 64 -7.74 -8.10 -5.38
N ILE A 65 -7.70 -7.27 -4.35
CA ILE A 65 -8.83 -6.40 -4.00
C ILE A 65 -9.13 -5.42 -5.13
N LEU A 66 -8.09 -4.78 -5.67
CA LEU A 66 -8.26 -3.78 -6.71
C LEU A 66 -8.77 -4.39 -8.01
N LYS A 67 -8.38 -5.60 -8.33
CA LYS A 67 -8.82 -6.27 -9.56
C LYS A 67 -10.26 -6.77 -9.48
N SER A 68 -10.75 -7.03 -8.28
CA SER A 68 -12.11 -7.54 -8.12
C SER A 68 -13.16 -6.43 -8.06
N ASP A 69 -12.71 -5.20 -8.13
CA ASP A 69 -13.59 -4.02 -8.03
C ASP A 69 -14.04 -3.48 -9.44
#